data_ccefbdf588ddc7a48df83b2d7d4c2e95
#
_entry.id   ccefbdf588ddc7a48df83b2d7d4c2e95
#
_cell.length_a   1.000
_cell.length_b   1.000
_cell.length_c   1.000
_cell.angle_alpha   90.00
_cell.angle_beta   90.00
_cell.angle_gamma   90.00
#
_symmetry.space_group_name_H-M   'P 1'
#
loop_
_entity.id
_entity.type
_entity.pdbx_description
1 polymer ?
#
loop_
_entity_poly.entity_id
_entity_poly.type
_entity_poly.pdbx_seq_one_letter_code
_entity_poly.pdbx_strand_id
1 'polypeptide(L)'
;YWYERVWKIVTFSLGILIIIRGLAVLFFFNQIKKVLSFVFKHYFKFMSAISIMFFALAFYTVSSDYVGPQKDISNCSSDNKLEVICNFKNPEDIVITPDKKFLFMSEFGGIGPYEEQKSGYFALLDLKTKTKIIPNITIGENIWGDPECTRTINKKYGPHGIDLIKRNDGRYQLGVINHYPDETIEMFEMVKKENSWNMVWRGCIDVPYEFYFNDISLRKNGGFYASHMYDREIT
;
A
#
# COMPACT_ATOMS: atom_id res chain seq x y z
N TYR A 1 3.75 19.03 -15.44
CA TYR A 1 3.36 19.67 -16.52
C TYR A 1 1.87 20.07 -16.50
N TRP A 2 1.24 20.56 -17.60
CA TRP A 2 -0.11 21.14 -17.49
C TRP A 2 -1.21 20.12 -17.13
N TYR A 3 -1.12 18.85 -17.48
CA TYR A 3 -2.06 17.81 -17.07
C TYR A 3 -2.03 17.53 -15.55
N GLU A 4 -0.87 17.71 -14.88
CA GLU A 4 -0.83 17.68 -13.42
C GLU A 4 -1.61 18.84 -12.78
N ARG A 5 -1.86 19.90 -13.54
CA ARG A 5 -2.67 21.04 -13.09
C ARG A 5 -4.17 20.85 -13.35
N VAL A 6 -4.55 20.05 -14.37
CA VAL A 6 -5.96 19.88 -14.73
C VAL A 6 -6.75 19.26 -13.58
N TRP A 7 -6.30 18.16 -13.01
CA TRP A 7 -6.99 17.55 -11.87
C TRP A 7 -7.05 18.48 -10.65
N LYS A 8 -5.99 19.26 -10.39
CA LYS A 8 -5.97 20.27 -9.32
C LYS A 8 -6.99 21.38 -9.59
N ILE A 9 -7.10 21.85 -10.83
CA ILE A 9 -8.09 22.83 -11.24
C ILE A 9 -9.50 22.27 -11.08
N VAL A 10 -9.74 21.04 -11.53
CA VAL A 10 -11.04 20.35 -11.38
C VAL A 10 -11.42 20.22 -9.92
N THR A 11 -10.52 19.71 -9.07
CA THR A 11 -10.75 19.52 -7.63
C THR A 11 -11.00 20.85 -6.93
N PHE A 12 -10.21 21.87 -7.24
CA PHE A 12 -10.36 23.22 -6.68
C PHE A 12 -11.70 23.86 -7.11
N SER A 13 -12.06 23.73 -8.38
CA SER A 13 -13.35 24.23 -8.91
C SER A 13 -14.55 23.56 -8.26
N LEU A 14 -14.48 22.23 -8.07
CA LEU A 14 -15.51 21.49 -7.33
C LEU A 14 -15.62 21.95 -5.88
N GLY A 15 -14.50 22.19 -5.21
CA GLY A 15 -14.47 22.74 -3.84
C GLY A 15 -15.15 24.11 -3.76
N ILE A 16 -14.83 25.01 -4.69
CA ILE A 16 -15.49 26.33 -4.78
C ILE A 16 -16.99 26.20 -5.02
N LEU A 17 -17.41 25.33 -5.94
CA LEU A 17 -18.83 25.10 -6.22
C LEU A 17 -19.58 24.58 -4.99
N ILE A 18 -18.97 23.69 -4.21
CA ILE A 18 -19.56 23.19 -2.96
C ILE A 18 -19.72 24.33 -1.94
N ILE A 19 -18.73 25.19 -1.79
CA ILE A 19 -18.78 26.36 -0.90
C ILE A 19 -19.89 27.33 -1.36
N ILE A 20 -19.91 27.68 -2.63
CA ILE A 20 -20.94 28.57 -3.21
C ILE A 20 -22.33 27.99 -2.98
N ARG A 21 -22.51 26.68 -3.22
CA ARG A 21 -23.78 25.98 -2.95
C ARG A 21 -24.15 26.06 -1.46
N GLY A 22 -23.20 25.83 -0.55
CA GLY A 22 -23.44 25.93 0.89
C GLY A 22 -23.89 27.33 1.30
N LEU A 23 -23.19 28.38 0.85
CA LEU A 23 -23.55 29.77 1.11
C LEU A 23 -24.89 30.13 0.49
N ALA A 24 -25.15 29.67 -0.72
CA ALA A 24 -26.44 29.92 -1.40
C ALA A 24 -27.61 29.30 -0.63
N VAL A 25 -27.45 28.09 -0.08
CA VAL A 25 -28.47 27.45 0.77
C VAL A 25 -28.69 28.25 2.05
N LEU A 26 -27.63 28.76 2.68
CA LEU A 26 -27.72 29.53 3.93
C LEU A 26 -28.40 30.88 3.73
N PHE A 27 -28.03 31.62 2.69
CA PHE A 27 -28.46 33.00 2.52
C PHE A 27 -29.64 33.18 1.56
N PHE A 28 -29.89 32.25 0.66
CA PHE A 28 -30.87 32.34 -0.42
C PHE A 28 -31.81 31.14 -0.47
N PHE A 29 -32.20 30.61 0.68
CA PHE A 29 -33.00 29.39 0.80
C PHE A 29 -34.29 29.42 -0.05
N ASN A 30 -35.04 30.53 -0.02
CA ASN A 30 -36.31 30.67 -0.76
C ASN A 30 -36.10 30.64 -2.28
N GLN A 31 -35.02 31.23 -2.76
CA GLN A 31 -34.66 31.24 -4.19
C GLN A 31 -34.25 29.83 -4.63
N ILE A 32 -33.46 29.15 -3.81
CA ILE A 32 -33.04 27.76 -4.05
C ILE A 32 -34.26 26.83 -4.08
N LYS A 33 -35.22 27.01 -3.18
CA LYS A 33 -36.47 26.23 -3.19
C LYS A 33 -37.23 26.36 -4.51
N LYS A 34 -37.27 27.57 -5.11
CA LYS A 34 -37.88 27.78 -6.42
C LYS A 34 -37.12 27.04 -7.52
N VAL A 35 -35.78 27.13 -7.52
CA VAL A 35 -34.94 26.42 -8.49
C VAL A 35 -35.08 24.90 -8.35
N LEU A 36 -35.09 24.38 -7.14
CA LEU A 36 -35.30 22.95 -6.88
C LEU A 36 -36.70 22.51 -7.39
N SER A 37 -37.74 23.28 -7.13
CA SER A 37 -39.09 23.00 -7.66
C SER A 37 -39.13 22.93 -9.19
N PHE A 38 -38.40 23.81 -9.87
CA PHE A 38 -38.25 23.78 -11.33
C PHE A 38 -37.46 22.54 -11.79
N VAL A 39 -36.38 22.20 -11.13
CA VAL A 39 -35.57 20.98 -11.42
C VAL A 39 -36.42 19.73 -11.21
N PHE A 40 -37.16 19.62 -10.12
CA PHE A 40 -38.05 18.49 -9.85
C PHE A 40 -39.18 18.38 -10.88
N LYS A 41 -39.75 19.51 -11.33
CA LYS A 41 -40.76 19.50 -12.40
C LYS A 41 -40.21 18.92 -13.71
N HIS A 42 -38.92 19.07 -13.97
CA HIS A 42 -38.24 18.58 -15.17
C HIS A 42 -37.21 17.50 -14.86
N TYR A 43 -37.43 16.74 -13.80
CA TYR A 43 -36.45 15.79 -13.20
C TYR A 43 -35.79 14.91 -14.26
N PHE A 44 -36.57 14.21 -15.07
CA PHE A 44 -36.05 13.30 -16.08
C PHE A 44 -35.13 14.01 -17.09
N LYS A 45 -35.47 15.20 -17.54
CA LYS A 45 -34.64 15.96 -18.49
C LYS A 45 -33.29 16.33 -17.87
N PHE A 46 -33.33 16.85 -16.63
CA PHE A 46 -32.09 17.22 -15.93
C PHE A 46 -31.22 16.00 -15.59
N MET A 47 -31.84 14.94 -15.09
CA MET A 47 -31.07 13.71 -14.75
C MET A 47 -30.50 13.05 -16.00
N SER A 48 -31.26 12.99 -17.11
CA SER A 48 -30.74 12.47 -18.38
C SER A 48 -29.54 13.30 -18.88
N ALA A 49 -29.65 14.63 -18.86
CA ALA A 49 -28.54 15.49 -19.28
C ALA A 49 -27.27 15.30 -18.40
N ILE A 50 -27.47 15.26 -17.09
CA ILE A 50 -26.39 15.02 -16.15
C ILE A 50 -25.77 13.62 -16.38
N SER A 51 -26.58 12.58 -16.56
CA SER A 51 -26.12 11.21 -16.82
C SER A 51 -25.33 11.13 -18.12
N ILE A 52 -25.80 11.78 -19.19
CA ILE A 52 -25.06 11.83 -20.47
C ILE A 52 -23.70 12.53 -20.27
N MET A 53 -23.69 13.64 -19.53
CA MET A 53 -22.46 14.38 -19.24
C MET A 53 -21.46 13.51 -18.48
N PHE A 54 -21.89 12.82 -17.41
CA PHE A 54 -21.01 11.93 -16.66
C PHE A 54 -20.57 10.71 -17.48
N PHE A 55 -21.47 10.16 -18.32
CA PHE A 55 -21.09 9.08 -19.22
C PHE A 55 -20.03 9.52 -20.23
N ALA A 56 -20.20 10.70 -20.84
CA ALA A 56 -19.21 11.27 -21.75
C ALA A 56 -17.86 11.54 -21.04
N LEU A 57 -17.91 12.05 -19.81
CA LEU A 57 -16.71 12.26 -19.00
C LEU A 57 -16.02 10.92 -18.65
N ALA A 58 -16.78 9.91 -18.24
CA ALA A 58 -16.26 8.58 -17.96
C ALA A 58 -15.65 7.95 -19.22
N PHE A 59 -16.35 8.03 -20.36
CA PHE A 59 -15.83 7.56 -21.63
C PHE A 59 -14.54 8.28 -22.03
N TYR A 60 -14.50 9.60 -21.87
CA TYR A 60 -13.29 10.39 -22.12
C TYR A 60 -12.13 9.97 -21.22
N THR A 61 -12.38 9.78 -19.91
CA THR A 61 -11.32 9.37 -18.97
C THR A 61 -10.81 7.95 -19.24
N VAL A 62 -11.68 7.02 -19.61
CA VAL A 62 -11.30 5.63 -19.94
C VAL A 62 -10.60 5.53 -21.30
N SER A 63 -11.05 6.35 -22.30
CA SER A 63 -10.44 6.36 -23.63
C SER A 63 -9.16 7.19 -23.71
N SER A 64 -8.91 8.03 -22.72
CA SER A 64 -7.67 8.80 -22.65
C SER A 64 -6.62 8.02 -21.85
N ASP A 65 -5.35 8.09 -22.24
CA ASP A 65 -4.22 7.47 -21.52
C ASP A 65 -3.97 8.08 -20.12
N TYR A 66 -4.95 8.80 -19.57
CA TYR A 66 -4.85 9.43 -18.25
C TYR A 66 -5.28 8.53 -17.10
N VAL A 67 -6.00 7.43 -17.37
CA VAL A 67 -6.47 6.49 -16.36
C VAL A 67 -5.96 5.09 -16.70
N GLY A 68 -5.15 4.55 -15.84
CA GLY A 68 -4.51 3.25 -16.01
C GLY A 68 -2.99 3.33 -16.02
N PRO A 69 -2.30 2.24 -16.23
CA PRO A 69 -0.85 2.25 -16.35
C PRO A 69 -0.45 3.12 -17.54
N GLN A 70 0.00 4.33 -17.24
CA GLN A 70 0.31 5.35 -18.24
C GLN A 70 1.53 5.01 -19.08
N LYS A 71 2.27 3.99 -18.71
CA LYS A 71 3.44 3.53 -19.41
C LYS A 71 3.63 2.03 -19.20
N ASP A 72 3.71 1.29 -20.29
CA ASP A 72 4.16 -0.09 -20.25
C ASP A 72 5.66 -0.11 -19.94
N ILE A 73 6.02 -0.62 -18.77
CA ILE A 73 7.41 -0.80 -18.31
C ILE A 73 7.87 -2.25 -18.41
N SER A 74 7.10 -3.14 -19.04
CA SER A 74 7.41 -4.57 -19.16
C SER A 74 8.75 -4.83 -19.91
N ASN A 75 9.14 -3.92 -20.80
CA ASN A 75 10.42 -3.94 -21.49
C ASN A 75 11.60 -3.46 -20.62
N CYS A 76 11.36 -3.06 -19.38
CA CYS A 76 12.39 -2.61 -18.43
C CYS A 76 13.30 -1.48 -18.99
N SER A 77 12.73 -0.54 -19.71
CA SER A 77 13.50 0.58 -20.27
C SER A 77 13.38 1.84 -19.43
N SER A 78 14.51 2.41 -19.05
CA SER A 78 14.61 3.73 -18.41
C SER A 78 14.48 4.84 -19.43
N ASP A 79 14.08 6.03 -18.99
CA ASP A 79 14.08 7.25 -19.80
C ASP A 79 14.84 8.37 -19.08
N ASN A 80 14.82 9.59 -19.67
CA ASN A 80 15.53 10.74 -19.10
C ASN A 80 15.00 11.23 -17.74
N LYS A 81 13.86 10.70 -17.26
CA LYS A 81 13.19 11.12 -16.02
C LYS A 81 13.10 10.01 -15.00
N LEU A 82 13.03 8.76 -15.46
CA LEU A 82 12.80 7.59 -14.60
C LEU A 82 13.85 6.53 -14.88
N GLU A 83 14.56 6.13 -13.84
CA GLU A 83 15.39 4.94 -13.84
C GLU A 83 14.49 3.75 -13.43
N VAL A 84 14.29 2.80 -14.35
CA VAL A 84 13.49 1.60 -14.11
C VAL A 84 14.40 0.49 -13.60
N ILE A 85 14.07 -0.06 -12.43
CA ILE A 85 14.77 -1.19 -11.84
C ILE A 85 13.83 -2.39 -11.87
N CYS A 86 14.21 -3.43 -12.57
CA CYS A 86 13.38 -4.59 -12.84
C CYS A 86 13.71 -5.79 -11.96
N ASN A 87 13.00 -6.91 -12.20
CA ASN A 87 13.11 -8.18 -11.47
C ASN A 87 12.51 -8.17 -10.05
N PHE A 88 11.83 -7.09 -9.65
CA PHE A 88 11.00 -7.08 -8.46
C PHE A 88 9.57 -7.48 -8.82
N LYS A 89 8.94 -8.28 -7.94
CA LYS A 89 7.58 -8.77 -8.13
C LYS A 89 6.69 -8.14 -7.08
N ASN A 90 5.81 -7.24 -7.52
CA ASN A 90 4.84 -6.58 -6.66
C ASN A 90 5.45 -6.08 -5.33
N PRO A 91 6.49 -5.20 -5.37
CA PRO A 91 7.05 -4.63 -4.15
C PRO A 91 5.97 -3.78 -3.49
N GLU A 92 5.64 -4.11 -2.25
CA GLU A 92 4.53 -3.49 -1.54
C GLU A 92 5.04 -2.44 -0.57
N ASP A 93 6.06 -2.79 0.23
CA ASP A 93 6.64 -1.85 1.18
C ASP A 93 8.17 -1.89 1.15
N ILE A 94 8.80 -0.76 1.56
CA ILE A 94 10.24 -0.53 1.38
C ILE A 94 10.83 0.15 2.61
N VAL A 95 11.87 -0.44 3.19
CA VAL A 95 12.65 0.18 4.25
C VAL A 95 14.15 0.23 3.88
N ILE A 96 14.83 1.28 4.33
CA ILE A 96 16.27 1.41 4.11
C ILE A 96 17.05 0.63 5.18
N THR A 97 18.08 -0.11 4.76
CA THR A 97 18.98 -0.80 5.71
C THR A 97 19.79 0.18 6.56
N PRO A 98 20.23 -0.23 7.76
CA PRO A 98 20.94 0.66 8.70
C PRO A 98 22.21 1.29 8.13
N ASP A 99 22.89 0.63 7.21
CA ASP A 99 24.08 1.15 6.53
C ASP A 99 23.77 2.02 5.31
N LYS A 100 22.48 2.20 5.00
CA LYS A 100 21.97 3.01 3.88
C LYS A 100 22.48 2.56 2.50
N LYS A 101 22.88 1.29 2.38
CA LYS A 101 23.40 0.73 1.12
C LYS A 101 22.37 -0.07 0.35
N PHE A 102 21.29 -0.52 1.03
CA PHE A 102 20.26 -1.34 0.42
C PHE A 102 18.87 -0.81 0.78
N LEU A 103 17.91 -1.02 -0.13
CA LEU A 103 16.49 -1.00 0.19
C LEU A 103 16.05 -2.45 0.41
N PHE A 104 15.43 -2.71 1.54
CA PHE A 104 14.77 -3.97 1.82
C PHE A 104 13.30 -3.85 1.47
N MET A 105 12.74 -4.84 0.80
CA MET A 105 11.38 -4.83 0.26
C MET A 105 10.64 -6.10 0.61
N SER A 106 9.36 -5.95 0.89
CA SER A 106 8.37 -7.01 0.82
C SER A 106 7.85 -7.13 -0.60
N GLU A 107 7.96 -8.31 -1.22
CA GLU A 107 7.34 -8.63 -2.51
C GLU A 107 6.07 -9.42 -2.23
N PHE A 108 4.94 -8.74 -2.25
CA PHE A 108 3.65 -9.29 -1.88
C PHE A 108 3.16 -10.35 -2.89
N GLY A 109 2.63 -11.45 -2.38
CA GLY A 109 2.14 -12.55 -3.21
C GLY A 109 0.68 -12.42 -3.64
N GLY A 110 -0.16 -11.98 -2.73
CA GLY A 110 -1.61 -11.85 -2.92
C GLY A 110 -2.39 -12.17 -1.63
N ILE A 111 -3.60 -11.63 -1.50
CA ILE A 111 -4.48 -11.81 -0.35
C ILE A 111 -5.94 -12.02 -0.78
N GLY A 112 -6.60 -13.05 -0.23
CA GLY A 112 -8.05 -13.18 -0.39
C GLY A 112 -8.82 -12.05 0.31
N PRO A 113 -10.06 -11.76 -0.09
CA PRO A 113 -10.80 -12.38 -1.18
C PRO A 113 -10.55 -11.73 -2.56
N TYR A 114 -9.74 -10.68 -2.64
CA TYR A 114 -9.59 -9.87 -3.85
C TYR A 114 -8.72 -10.53 -4.92
N GLU A 115 -7.78 -11.38 -4.49
CA GLU A 115 -6.88 -12.10 -5.38
C GLU A 115 -6.49 -13.46 -4.78
N GLU A 116 -5.86 -14.31 -5.58
CA GLU A 116 -5.39 -15.61 -5.12
C GLU A 116 -4.33 -15.45 -4.02
N GLN A 117 -4.62 -15.99 -2.84
CA GLN A 117 -3.66 -16.01 -1.73
C GLN A 117 -2.47 -16.90 -2.06
N LYS A 118 -1.30 -16.32 -2.17
CA LYS A 118 -0.05 -17.03 -2.48
C LYS A 118 1.16 -16.42 -1.82
N SER A 119 2.23 -17.20 -1.74
CA SER A 119 3.48 -16.70 -1.14
C SER A 119 4.12 -15.58 -1.95
N GLY A 120 4.62 -14.61 -1.23
CA GLY A 120 5.52 -13.58 -1.72
C GLY A 120 6.99 -13.88 -1.38
N TYR A 121 7.82 -12.85 -1.44
CA TYR A 121 9.27 -12.94 -1.21
C TYR A 121 9.79 -11.73 -0.44
N PHE A 122 11.01 -11.83 0.03
CA PHE A 122 11.80 -10.70 0.51
C PHE A 122 12.92 -10.40 -0.48
N ALA A 123 13.23 -9.14 -0.66
CA ALA A 123 14.28 -8.72 -1.56
C ALA A 123 15.07 -7.53 -1.00
N LEU A 124 16.33 -7.45 -1.40
CA LEU A 124 17.21 -6.30 -1.20
C LEU A 124 17.56 -5.71 -2.57
N LEU A 125 17.48 -4.40 -2.70
CA LEU A 125 18.07 -3.67 -3.81
C LEU A 125 19.39 -3.05 -3.35
N ASP A 126 20.50 -3.45 -3.95
CA ASP A 126 21.76 -2.74 -3.77
C ASP A 126 21.69 -1.38 -4.48
N LEU A 127 21.80 -0.30 -3.71
CA LEU A 127 21.67 1.06 -4.24
C LEU A 127 22.81 1.49 -5.16
N LYS A 128 23.97 0.84 -5.05
CA LYS A 128 25.13 1.13 -5.88
C LYS A 128 25.09 0.39 -7.22
N THR A 129 24.84 -0.92 -7.15
CA THR A 129 24.86 -1.78 -8.35
C THR A 129 23.52 -1.90 -9.04
N LYS A 130 22.43 -1.44 -8.38
CA LYS A 130 21.04 -1.56 -8.85
C LYS A 130 20.60 -3.02 -9.07
N THR A 131 21.21 -3.94 -8.34
CA THR A 131 20.91 -5.36 -8.45
C THR A 131 20.04 -5.85 -7.31
N LYS A 132 19.15 -6.78 -7.63
CA LYS A 132 18.32 -7.50 -6.65
C LYS A 132 19.13 -8.60 -5.97
N ILE A 133 19.02 -8.69 -4.67
CA ILE A 133 19.61 -9.74 -3.83
C ILE A 133 18.48 -10.38 -3.02
N ILE A 134 18.46 -11.69 -2.93
CA ILE A 134 17.53 -12.42 -2.06
C ILE A 134 18.21 -12.64 -0.71
N PRO A 135 17.67 -12.12 0.40
CA PRO A 135 18.25 -12.33 1.71
C PRO A 135 18.13 -13.80 2.14
N ASN A 136 19.15 -14.33 2.74
CA ASN A 136 19.07 -15.66 3.36
C ASN A 136 18.26 -15.57 4.66
N ILE A 137 17.33 -16.51 4.86
CA ILE A 137 16.50 -16.60 6.06
C ILE A 137 16.90 -17.85 6.82
N THR A 138 17.23 -17.69 8.10
CA THR A 138 17.48 -18.78 9.03
C THR A 138 16.50 -18.71 10.20
N ILE A 139 16.16 -19.86 10.76
CA ILE A 139 15.32 -19.92 11.97
C ILE A 139 16.26 -19.88 13.19
N GLY A 140 16.03 -18.87 14.02
CA GLY A 140 16.67 -18.75 15.33
C GLY A 140 15.68 -19.10 16.46
N GLU A 141 16.08 -18.81 17.67
CA GLU A 141 15.25 -18.97 18.86
C GLU A 141 14.11 -17.93 18.85
N ASN A 142 12.90 -18.36 19.22
CA ASN A 142 11.75 -17.48 19.39
C ASN A 142 11.91 -16.67 20.68
N ILE A 143 12.35 -15.42 20.54
CA ILE A 143 12.61 -14.51 21.67
C ILE A 143 11.86 -13.17 21.52
N TRP A 144 11.13 -12.98 20.41
CA TRP A 144 10.40 -11.73 20.10
C TRP A 144 8.93 -11.94 19.77
N GLY A 145 8.48 -13.18 19.72
CA GLY A 145 7.09 -13.55 19.40
C GLY A 145 6.39 -14.27 20.54
N ASP A 146 5.19 -14.72 20.26
CA ASP A 146 4.43 -15.58 21.17
C ASP A 146 5.07 -16.96 21.27
N PRO A 147 5.18 -17.54 22.47
CA PRO A 147 5.85 -18.85 22.67
C PRO A 147 5.25 -19.98 21.82
N GLU A 148 3.94 -19.94 21.60
CA GLU A 148 3.21 -20.97 20.84
C GLU A 148 3.33 -20.81 19.32
N CYS A 149 3.73 -19.62 18.86
CA CYS A 149 3.92 -19.37 17.43
C CYS A 149 5.23 -19.96 16.95
N THR A 150 5.17 -20.89 15.98
CA THR A 150 6.34 -21.61 15.47
C THR A 150 6.47 -21.51 13.95
N ARG A 151 7.70 -21.50 13.46
CA ARG A 151 8.01 -21.49 12.02
C ARG A 151 9.05 -22.56 11.68
N THR A 152 8.99 -23.05 10.45
CA THR A 152 10.01 -23.93 9.86
C THR A 152 10.68 -23.23 8.67
N ILE A 153 11.93 -23.58 8.37
CA ILE A 153 12.72 -22.96 7.28
C ILE A 153 12.00 -23.02 5.93
N ASN A 154 11.23 -24.08 5.69
CA ASN A 154 10.53 -24.28 4.42
C ASN A 154 9.17 -23.58 4.35
N LYS A 155 8.78 -22.88 5.40
CA LYS A 155 7.50 -22.17 5.41
C LYS A 155 7.62 -20.90 4.57
N LYS A 156 6.74 -20.79 3.60
CA LYS A 156 6.63 -19.61 2.74
C LYS A 156 6.01 -18.45 3.50
N TYR A 157 6.28 -17.24 3.06
CA TYR A 157 5.75 -16.00 3.64
C TYR A 157 4.90 -15.27 2.61
N GLY A 158 3.94 -14.48 3.07
CA GLY A 158 3.20 -13.48 2.28
C GLY A 158 3.44 -12.09 2.87
N PRO A 159 4.67 -11.54 2.72
CA PRO A 159 5.03 -10.30 3.38
C PRO A 159 4.28 -9.12 2.76
N HIS A 160 3.77 -8.23 3.61
CA HIS A 160 3.10 -6.99 3.29
C HIS A 160 3.82 -5.81 3.92
N GLY A 161 3.18 -5.02 4.80
CA GLY A 161 3.82 -3.91 5.49
C GLY A 161 5.01 -4.32 6.35
N ILE A 162 6.06 -3.53 6.37
CA ILE A 162 7.31 -3.80 7.08
C ILE A 162 7.85 -2.57 7.80
N ASP A 163 8.49 -2.76 8.95
CA ASP A 163 9.27 -1.72 9.62
C ASP A 163 10.59 -2.27 10.16
N LEU A 164 11.64 -1.47 10.07
CA LEU A 164 12.99 -1.83 10.47
C LEU A 164 13.56 -0.83 11.46
N ILE A 165 13.82 -1.26 12.68
CA ILE A 165 14.37 -0.39 13.72
C ILE A 165 15.62 -0.98 14.37
N LYS A 166 16.39 -0.11 15.05
CA LYS A 166 17.39 -0.53 16.02
C LYS A 166 16.75 -0.54 17.41
N ARG A 167 16.73 -1.72 18.04
CA ARG A 167 16.24 -1.94 19.41
C ARG A 167 17.18 -1.32 20.45
N ASN A 168 16.69 -1.23 21.68
CA ASN A 168 17.50 -0.77 22.83
C ASN A 168 18.67 -1.70 23.17
N ASP A 169 18.54 -3.00 22.83
CA ASP A 169 19.61 -4.01 23.00
C ASP A 169 20.67 -3.99 21.88
N GLY A 170 20.52 -3.05 20.93
CA GLY A 170 21.46 -2.84 19.83
C GLY A 170 21.19 -3.68 18.57
N ARG A 171 20.31 -4.67 18.63
CA ARG A 171 19.93 -5.53 17.49
C ARG A 171 18.99 -4.77 16.54
N TYR A 172 18.98 -5.17 15.27
CA TYR A 172 18.06 -4.64 14.28
C TYR A 172 16.87 -5.56 14.14
N GLN A 173 15.67 -5.06 14.44
CA GLN A 173 14.42 -5.80 14.33
C GLN A 173 13.67 -5.34 13.09
N LEU A 174 13.30 -6.30 12.25
CA LEU A 174 12.34 -6.16 11.16
C LEU A 174 11.04 -6.81 11.61
N GLY A 175 9.97 -6.03 11.65
CA GLY A 175 8.60 -6.53 11.78
C GLY A 175 7.97 -6.65 10.41
N VAL A 176 7.17 -7.67 10.20
CA VAL A 176 6.54 -7.97 8.91
C VAL A 176 5.11 -8.39 9.14
N ILE A 177 4.16 -7.73 8.52
CA ILE A 177 2.80 -8.24 8.36
C ILE A 177 2.85 -9.37 7.34
N ASN A 178 2.31 -10.52 7.69
CA ASN A 178 2.35 -11.71 6.86
C ASN A 178 0.96 -12.29 6.65
N HIS A 179 0.57 -12.45 5.37
CA HIS A 179 -0.74 -12.96 4.97
C HIS A 179 -0.74 -14.42 4.48
N TYR A 180 0.43 -15.04 4.37
CA TYR A 180 0.52 -16.40 3.84
C TYR A 180 1.44 -17.30 4.69
N PRO A 181 1.04 -18.52 5.00
CA PRO A 181 -0.29 -19.13 4.75
C PRO A 181 -1.36 -18.63 5.73
N ASP A 182 -0.94 -18.08 6.85
CA ASP A 182 -1.78 -17.58 7.92
C ASP A 182 -1.46 -16.12 8.21
N GLU A 183 -2.43 -15.38 8.73
CA GLU A 183 -2.24 -14.02 9.22
C GLU A 183 -1.36 -14.04 10.47
N THR A 184 -0.17 -13.46 10.36
CA THR A 184 0.77 -13.36 11.48
C THR A 184 1.57 -12.07 11.39
N ILE A 185 2.16 -11.68 12.51
CA ILE A 185 3.23 -10.69 12.52
C ILE A 185 4.54 -11.45 12.74
N GLU A 186 5.43 -11.38 11.77
CA GLU A 186 6.72 -12.05 11.82
C GLU A 186 7.81 -11.10 12.31
N MET A 187 8.67 -11.59 13.20
CA MET A 187 9.78 -10.85 13.76
C MET A 187 11.10 -11.43 13.32
N PHE A 188 11.89 -10.63 12.62
CA PHE A 188 13.23 -11.02 12.18
C PHE A 188 14.30 -10.13 12.77
N GLU A 189 15.45 -10.70 13.08
CA GLU A 189 16.68 -9.98 13.32
C GLU A 189 17.42 -9.81 11.98
N MET A 190 17.68 -8.56 11.61
CA MET A 190 18.50 -8.24 10.45
C MET A 190 19.98 -8.29 10.85
N VAL A 191 20.73 -9.20 10.25
CA VAL A 191 22.13 -9.43 10.55
C VAL A 191 22.97 -9.10 9.33
N LYS A 192 23.95 -8.19 9.51
CA LYS A 192 24.89 -7.87 8.45
C LYS A 192 25.88 -9.02 8.27
N LYS A 193 25.99 -9.49 7.04
CA LYS A 193 26.96 -10.52 6.66
C LYS A 193 27.73 -10.08 5.43
N GLU A 194 29.05 -9.89 5.57
CA GLU A 194 29.91 -9.42 4.48
C GLU A 194 29.38 -8.14 3.81
N ASN A 195 28.94 -8.23 2.56
CA ASN A 195 28.44 -7.12 1.77
C ASN A 195 26.91 -7.09 1.62
N SER A 196 26.17 -7.82 2.46
CA SER A 196 24.71 -7.89 2.39
C SER A 196 24.08 -8.01 3.77
N TRP A 197 22.76 -8.13 3.82
CA TRP A 197 21.98 -8.37 5.03
C TRP A 197 21.23 -9.70 4.91
N ASN A 198 21.21 -10.46 6.01
CA ASN A 198 20.46 -11.70 6.16
C ASN A 198 19.40 -11.54 7.25
N MET A 199 18.46 -12.46 7.28
CA MET A 199 17.34 -12.49 8.22
C MET A 199 17.47 -13.71 9.13
N VAL A 200 17.34 -13.48 10.43
CA VAL A 200 17.18 -14.56 11.41
C VAL A 200 15.79 -14.42 12.01
N TRP A 201 14.91 -15.38 11.77
CA TRP A 201 13.60 -15.38 12.39
C TRP A 201 13.73 -15.46 13.92
N ARG A 202 12.98 -14.62 14.63
CA ARG A 202 13.03 -14.46 16.08
C ARG A 202 11.69 -14.60 16.77
N GLY A 203 10.66 -14.96 16.04
CA GLY A 203 9.34 -15.18 16.56
C GLY A 203 8.23 -14.70 15.64
N CYS A 204 7.02 -15.07 15.97
CA CYS A 204 5.82 -14.58 15.33
C CYS A 204 4.71 -14.36 16.37
N ILE A 205 3.69 -13.63 15.97
CA ILE A 205 2.49 -13.36 16.75
C ILE A 205 1.32 -13.70 15.87
N ASP A 206 0.45 -14.58 16.34
CA ASP A 206 -0.76 -14.94 15.62
C ASP A 206 -1.77 -13.78 15.67
N VAL A 207 -2.33 -13.43 14.52
CA VAL A 207 -3.34 -12.38 14.40
C VAL A 207 -4.72 -13.00 14.65
N PRO A 208 -5.58 -12.39 15.50
CA PRO A 208 -6.96 -12.84 15.65
C PRO A 208 -7.66 -12.90 14.29
N TYR A 209 -8.51 -13.94 14.11
CA TYR A 209 -9.14 -14.25 12.83
C TYR A 209 -9.92 -13.09 12.21
N GLU A 210 -10.48 -12.21 13.03
CA GLU A 210 -11.30 -11.07 12.60
C GLU A 210 -10.49 -9.99 11.87
N PHE A 211 -9.15 -9.98 12.01
CA PHE A 211 -8.32 -8.89 11.51
C PHE A 211 -7.51 -9.27 10.27
N TYR A 212 -7.42 -8.30 9.37
CA TYR A 212 -6.38 -8.20 8.35
C TYR A 212 -5.52 -6.99 8.64
N PHE A 213 -4.24 -7.19 8.91
CA PHE A 213 -3.34 -6.08 9.12
C PHE A 213 -2.74 -5.57 7.79
N ASN A 214 -2.43 -4.28 7.74
CA ASN A 214 -1.84 -3.63 6.58
C ASN A 214 -0.36 -3.38 6.80
N ASP A 215 -0.05 -2.65 7.85
CA ASP A 215 1.30 -2.14 8.11
C ASP A 215 1.64 -2.22 9.59
N ILE A 216 2.92 -2.15 9.91
CA ILE A 216 3.47 -2.26 11.26
C ILE A 216 4.41 -1.09 11.54
N SER A 217 4.38 -0.59 12.77
CA SER A 217 5.38 0.37 13.28
C SER A 217 5.97 -0.12 14.59
N LEU A 218 7.27 -0.37 14.59
CA LEU A 218 8.00 -0.95 15.71
C LEU A 218 8.46 0.11 16.71
N ARG A 219 8.58 -0.30 17.96
CA ARG A 219 9.15 0.51 19.05
C ARG A 219 10.47 -0.11 19.53
N LYS A 220 11.43 0.73 19.94
CA LYS A 220 12.76 0.31 20.40
C LYS A 220 12.76 -0.66 21.56
N ASN A 221 11.68 -0.72 22.34
CA ASN A 221 11.50 -1.68 23.44
C ASN A 221 10.95 -3.05 22.99
N GLY A 222 10.69 -3.23 21.69
CA GLY A 222 10.12 -4.45 21.12
C GLY A 222 8.62 -4.46 20.93
N GLY A 223 7.88 -3.49 21.48
CA GLY A 223 6.46 -3.30 21.18
C GLY A 223 6.25 -2.77 19.77
N PHE A 224 5.02 -2.82 19.29
CA PHE A 224 4.65 -2.34 17.96
C PHE A 224 3.21 -1.82 17.94
N TYR A 225 2.86 -1.16 16.84
CA TYR A 225 1.50 -0.86 16.42
C TYR A 225 1.29 -1.48 15.05
N ALA A 226 0.11 -2.02 14.79
CA ALA A 226 -0.28 -2.51 13.47
C ALA A 226 -1.58 -1.82 13.04
N SER A 227 -1.65 -1.42 11.80
CA SER A 227 -2.88 -0.87 11.21
C SER A 227 -3.75 -2.00 10.67
N HIS A 228 -5.05 -1.88 10.90
CA HIS A 228 -6.06 -2.82 10.44
C HIS A 228 -6.67 -2.32 9.13
N MET A 229 -6.79 -3.17 8.11
CA MET A 229 -7.38 -2.81 6.81
C MET A 229 -8.90 -2.88 6.84
N TYR A 230 -9.42 -4.06 7.15
CA TYR A 230 -10.85 -4.34 7.14
C TYR A 230 -11.16 -5.60 7.97
N ASP A 231 -12.41 -5.71 8.43
CA ASP A 231 -12.89 -6.90 9.14
C ASP A 231 -13.24 -8.02 8.15
N ARG A 232 -12.79 -9.25 8.42
CA ARG A 232 -13.07 -10.42 7.56
C ARG A 232 -14.55 -10.70 7.37
N GLU A 233 -15.38 -10.37 8.35
CA GLU A 233 -16.83 -10.60 8.28
C GLU A 233 -17.56 -9.66 7.33
N ILE A 234 -16.91 -8.59 6.85
CA ILE A 234 -17.50 -7.57 5.97
C ILE A 234 -17.22 -7.88 4.49
N THR A 235 -16.36 -8.83 4.19
CA THR A 235 -16.00 -9.32 2.86
C THR A 235 -16.65 -10.68 2.61
#